data_a013ac25e2b80df890d6a52ddd8b95e8
#
_entry.id   a013ac25e2b80df890d6a52ddd8b95e8
#
_cell.length_a   1.000
_cell.length_b   1.000
_cell.length_c   1.000
_cell.angle_alpha   90.00
_cell.angle_beta   90.00
_cell.angle_gamma   90.00
#
_symmetry.space_group_name_H-M   'P 1'
#
loop_
_entity.id
_entity.type
_entity.pdbx_description
1 polymer ?
#
loop_
_entity_poly.entity_id
_entity_poly.type
_entity_poly.pdbx_seq_one_letter_code
_entity_poly.pdbx_strand_id
1 'polypeptide(L)'
;MKDKVISFIQPSRNNLKYLKWSYNSIRKNLGYRHEICWADDFSDDGTWEWMNEIVKKDPNVKIHRNEGPTRLGHTILYDTLVDMASNDIVMIYHADMYACPNMDTEVLKHLEPGTVVSATRIEPPLHPDGPEKILLDYGIEPEEFNEHELLSWVEEYLEDTKDDEHDTTNGIFAPWAIHKDDFQSIGGHDPLYAPQSKEDSDIFNRFVLAGYELKQTWRGFVYHMTCRGSRFKDGAMRNPAGQVFMKNRESSEWLAQNLRSTRNFIRKWGHMVKHDNMMMPIIPPKYDIGFVVENCDNNMLKELEPWCSDIYGDWVGHKGFGVNKYI
;
A
#
# COMPACT_ATOMS: atom_id res chain seq x y z
N MET A 1 -5.96 16.80 26.86
CA MET A 1 -5.25 15.81 26.01
C MET A 1 -4.51 16.62 24.95
N LYS A 2 -3.22 16.32 24.70
CA LYS A 2 -2.50 16.90 23.55
C LYS A 2 -3.27 16.48 22.30
N ASP A 3 -3.60 17.40 21.41
CA ASP A 3 -4.26 17.04 20.14
C ASP A 3 -3.37 16.03 19.43
N LYS A 4 -3.92 14.84 19.14
CA LYS A 4 -3.22 13.81 18.38
C LYS A 4 -2.98 14.34 16.95
N VAL A 5 -1.74 14.34 16.48
CA VAL A 5 -1.32 14.86 15.18
C VAL A 5 -0.67 13.74 14.39
N ILE A 6 -1.02 13.64 13.12
CA ILE A 6 -0.53 12.62 12.19
C ILE A 6 0.59 13.17 11.33
N SER A 7 1.63 12.35 11.06
CA SER A 7 2.53 12.53 9.93
C SER A 7 2.07 11.63 8.78
N PHE A 8 1.59 12.23 7.68
CA PHE A 8 1.22 11.52 6.45
C PHE A 8 2.49 11.12 5.70
N ILE A 9 2.66 9.84 5.46
CA ILE A 9 3.85 9.23 4.84
C ILE A 9 3.53 8.91 3.40
N GLN A 10 4.06 9.69 2.45
CA GLN A 10 3.56 9.73 1.09
C GLN A 10 4.69 9.78 0.05
N PRO A 11 5.29 8.64 -0.34
CA PRO A 11 6.23 8.59 -1.44
C PRO A 11 5.52 8.81 -2.79
N SER A 12 6.23 9.44 -3.72
CA SER A 12 5.71 9.75 -5.05
C SER A 12 6.78 9.56 -6.12
N ARG A 13 6.36 9.19 -7.33
CA ARG A 13 7.19 9.19 -8.52
C ARG A 13 6.37 9.48 -9.75
N ASN A 14 6.70 10.59 -10.47
CA ASN A 14 6.00 10.99 -11.69
C ASN A 14 4.48 11.03 -11.52
N ASN A 15 4.04 11.61 -10.41
CA ASN A 15 2.66 11.59 -9.92
C ASN A 15 2.15 13.00 -9.56
N LEU A 16 2.76 14.03 -10.14
CA LEU A 16 2.56 15.42 -9.71
C LEU A 16 1.10 15.84 -9.61
N LYS A 17 0.27 15.49 -10.59
CA LYS A 17 -1.16 15.89 -10.58
C LYS A 17 -1.94 15.27 -9.43
N TYR A 18 -1.68 13.98 -9.14
CA TYR A 18 -2.33 13.28 -8.03
C TYR A 18 -1.81 13.77 -6.69
N LEU A 19 -0.50 13.99 -6.57
CA LEU A 19 0.10 14.51 -5.35
C LEU A 19 -0.43 15.90 -4.99
N LYS A 20 -0.64 16.80 -5.99
CA LYS A 20 -1.28 18.09 -5.80
C LYS A 20 -2.72 17.97 -5.33
N TRP A 21 -3.47 17.06 -5.92
CA TRP A 21 -4.86 16.78 -5.57
C TRP A 21 -4.97 16.24 -4.13
N SER A 22 -4.11 15.26 -3.77
CA SER A 22 -4.01 14.71 -2.44
C SER A 22 -3.64 15.77 -1.39
N TYR A 23 -2.59 16.56 -1.64
CA TYR A 23 -2.18 17.65 -0.76
C TYR A 23 -3.30 18.65 -0.49
N ASN A 24 -3.98 19.09 -1.55
CA ASN A 24 -5.08 20.03 -1.43
C ASN A 24 -6.22 19.48 -0.57
N SER A 25 -6.54 18.18 -0.70
CA SER A 25 -7.58 17.54 0.11
C SER A 25 -7.20 17.48 1.59
N ILE A 26 -5.97 17.09 1.91
CA ILE A 26 -5.48 17.04 3.29
C ILE A 26 -5.54 18.43 3.92
N ARG A 27 -5.05 19.48 3.23
CA ARG A 27 -5.05 20.84 3.76
C ARG A 27 -6.45 21.46 3.89
N LYS A 28 -7.33 21.16 2.93
CA LYS A 28 -8.72 21.64 2.93
C LYS A 28 -9.56 20.96 4.01
N ASN A 29 -9.49 19.64 4.13
CA ASN A 29 -10.43 18.85 4.90
C ASN A 29 -9.93 18.47 6.30
N LEU A 30 -8.61 18.36 6.51
CA LEU A 30 -8.00 17.97 7.78
C LEU A 30 -7.17 19.07 8.43
N GLY A 31 -6.89 20.16 7.69
CA GLY A 31 -6.19 21.33 8.16
C GLY A 31 -4.67 21.24 8.17
N TYR A 32 -4.03 22.31 8.64
CA TYR A 32 -2.57 22.48 8.63
C TYR A 32 -1.86 21.93 9.86
N ARG A 33 -2.58 21.36 10.82
CA ARG A 33 -1.98 20.80 12.04
C ARG A 33 -1.14 19.56 11.77
N HIS A 34 -1.50 18.79 10.76
CA HIS A 34 -0.82 17.56 10.39
C HIS A 34 0.47 17.80 9.62
N GLU A 35 1.47 16.99 9.88
CA GLU A 35 2.70 16.94 9.08
C GLU A 35 2.48 16.10 7.83
N ILE A 36 3.09 16.50 6.72
CA ILE A 36 3.16 15.69 5.50
C ILE A 36 4.64 15.44 5.19
N CYS A 37 5.01 14.18 5.10
CA CYS A 37 6.34 13.73 4.71
C CYS A 37 6.29 13.17 3.29
N TRP A 38 6.93 13.84 2.34
CA TRP A 38 7.02 13.40 0.95
C TRP A 38 8.40 12.88 0.61
N ALA A 39 8.43 11.82 -0.22
CA ALA A 39 9.65 11.41 -0.92
C ALA A 39 9.43 11.46 -2.43
N ASP A 40 10.36 12.08 -3.14
CA ASP A 40 10.47 12.02 -4.59
C ASP A 40 11.41 10.89 -5.00
N ASP A 41 10.90 9.86 -5.69
CA ASP A 41 11.69 8.72 -6.16
C ASP A 41 12.24 8.95 -7.59
N PHE A 42 13.05 10.01 -7.75
CA PHE A 42 13.70 10.37 -9.01
C PHE A 42 12.67 10.67 -10.12
N SER A 43 11.78 11.65 -9.88
CA SER A 43 10.79 12.13 -10.85
C SER A 43 11.39 13.06 -11.90
N ASP A 44 10.77 13.11 -13.08
CA ASP A 44 11.10 13.99 -14.21
C ASP A 44 9.87 14.82 -14.70
N ASP A 45 8.77 14.83 -13.94
CA ASP A 45 7.50 15.52 -14.25
C ASP A 45 7.31 16.84 -13.52
N GLY A 46 8.34 17.36 -12.81
CA GLY A 46 8.24 18.57 -11.99
C GLY A 46 7.78 18.34 -10.56
N THR A 47 7.66 17.08 -10.11
CA THR A 47 7.26 16.73 -8.74
C THR A 47 8.20 17.34 -7.71
N TRP A 48 9.52 17.20 -7.89
CA TRP A 48 10.52 17.71 -6.95
C TRP A 48 10.50 19.24 -6.84
N GLU A 49 10.41 19.93 -7.97
CA GLU A 49 10.34 21.39 -8.04
C GLU A 49 9.12 21.90 -7.28
N TRP A 50 7.97 21.27 -7.50
CA TRP A 50 6.73 21.62 -6.81
C TRP A 50 6.81 21.34 -5.29
N MET A 51 7.35 20.20 -4.86
CA MET A 51 7.57 19.91 -3.43
C MET A 51 8.42 21.00 -2.77
N ASN A 52 9.49 21.47 -3.43
CA ASN A 52 10.33 22.56 -2.93
C ASN A 52 9.61 23.90 -2.84
N GLU A 53 8.62 24.15 -3.70
CA GLU A 53 7.78 25.36 -3.59
C GLU A 53 6.82 25.28 -2.41
N ILE A 54 6.26 24.10 -2.15
CA ILE A 54 5.32 23.90 -1.03
C ILE A 54 6.04 24.03 0.31
N VAL A 55 7.20 23.43 0.50
CA VAL A 55 7.98 23.53 1.75
C VAL A 55 8.26 24.98 2.16
N LYS A 56 8.41 25.90 1.19
CA LYS A 56 8.60 27.34 1.47
C LYS A 56 7.33 28.02 2.00
N LYS A 57 6.15 27.45 1.76
CA LYS A 57 4.83 28.04 2.09
C LYS A 57 4.16 27.29 3.24
N ASP A 58 4.46 26.03 3.43
CA ASP A 58 3.85 25.15 4.41
C ASP A 58 4.93 24.55 5.32
N PRO A 59 5.10 25.08 6.54
CA PRO A 59 6.16 24.64 7.47
C PRO A 59 5.93 23.21 8.01
N ASN A 60 4.74 22.66 7.81
CA ASN A 60 4.40 21.31 8.23
C ASN A 60 4.56 20.28 7.07
N VAL A 61 5.37 20.62 6.07
CA VAL A 61 5.76 19.70 4.99
C VAL A 61 7.26 19.42 5.07
N LYS A 62 7.63 18.16 5.01
CA LYS A 62 9.01 17.68 4.90
C LYS A 62 9.18 16.95 3.59
N ILE A 63 10.36 17.05 3.00
CA ILE A 63 10.68 16.40 1.72
C ILE A 63 11.99 15.64 1.78
N HIS A 64 12.02 14.52 1.09
CA HIS A 64 13.21 13.71 0.83
C HIS A 64 13.31 13.47 -0.68
N ARG A 65 14.52 13.32 -1.22
CA ARG A 65 14.75 12.97 -2.62
C ARG A 65 15.64 11.75 -2.74
N ASN A 66 15.22 10.82 -3.56
CA ASN A 66 16.11 9.84 -4.16
C ASN A 66 16.78 10.47 -5.38
N GLU A 67 18.09 10.66 -5.33
CA GLU A 67 18.86 11.30 -6.42
C GLU A 67 19.01 10.38 -7.66
N GLY A 68 18.55 9.13 -7.57
CA GLY A 68 18.58 8.19 -8.68
C GLY A 68 19.99 7.71 -9.05
N PRO A 69 20.16 7.11 -10.24
CA PRO A 69 19.11 6.79 -11.22
C PRO A 69 18.27 5.57 -10.85
N THR A 70 18.66 4.81 -9.82
CA THR A 70 17.95 3.60 -9.38
C THR A 70 16.72 3.99 -8.58
N ARG A 71 15.57 3.44 -8.96
CA ARG A 71 14.32 3.56 -8.21
C ARG A 71 14.43 2.80 -6.87
N LEU A 72 14.11 3.46 -5.76
CA LEU A 72 14.01 2.83 -4.45
C LEU A 72 12.65 2.18 -4.21
N GLY A 73 11.60 2.82 -4.70
CA GLY A 73 10.21 2.39 -4.53
C GLY A 73 9.63 2.73 -3.16
N HIS A 74 8.33 2.55 -3.04
CA HIS A 74 7.63 2.93 -1.82
C HIS A 74 8.00 2.05 -0.62
N THR A 75 8.37 0.78 -0.81
CA THR A 75 8.83 -0.10 0.27
C THR A 75 9.95 0.53 1.10
N ILE A 76 10.97 1.10 0.44
CA ILE A 76 12.10 1.76 1.13
C ILE A 76 11.71 3.17 1.58
N LEU A 77 10.97 3.89 0.75
CA LEU A 77 10.69 5.30 1.00
C LEU A 77 9.66 5.51 2.12
N TYR A 78 8.73 4.57 2.35
CA TYR A 78 7.87 4.63 3.53
C TYR A 78 8.70 4.68 4.82
N ASP A 79 9.65 3.77 4.97
CA ASP A 79 10.48 3.69 6.18
C ASP A 79 11.37 4.93 6.32
N THR A 80 11.97 5.40 5.23
CA THR A 80 12.73 6.66 5.22
C THR A 80 11.88 7.84 5.71
N LEU A 81 10.63 7.92 5.27
CA LEU A 81 9.73 9.00 5.66
C LEU A 81 9.21 8.85 7.10
N VAL A 82 8.98 7.61 7.56
CA VAL A 82 8.63 7.35 8.97
C VAL A 82 9.75 7.81 9.88
N ASP A 83 11.00 7.51 9.54
CA ASP A 83 12.16 7.97 10.34
C ASP A 83 12.24 9.49 10.38
N MET A 84 11.91 10.19 9.29
CA MET A 84 11.94 11.64 9.18
C MET A 84 10.74 12.32 9.88
N ALA A 85 9.64 11.61 10.10
CA ALA A 85 8.42 12.14 10.71
C ALA A 85 8.66 12.63 12.13
N SER A 86 8.05 13.79 12.49
CA SER A 86 8.21 14.41 13.82
C SER A 86 7.17 13.94 14.84
N ASN A 87 6.02 13.43 14.37
CA ASN A 87 4.91 13.07 15.24
C ASN A 87 4.97 11.60 15.66
N ASP A 88 4.35 11.32 16.81
CA ASP A 88 4.27 9.98 17.38
C ASP A 88 3.32 9.05 16.61
N ILE A 89 2.49 9.61 15.70
CA ILE A 89 1.55 8.88 14.87
C ILE A 89 1.90 9.11 13.40
N VAL A 90 2.07 8.01 12.68
CA VAL A 90 2.32 8.00 11.23
C VAL A 90 1.15 7.35 10.50
N MET A 91 0.87 7.83 9.29
CA MET A 91 -0.14 7.24 8.42
C MET A 91 0.47 6.94 7.05
N ILE A 92 0.51 5.67 6.68
CA ILE A 92 0.88 5.26 5.32
C ILE A 92 -0.24 5.70 4.38
N TYR A 93 0.10 6.55 3.41
CA TYR A 93 -0.87 7.24 2.58
C TYR A 93 -0.40 7.31 1.13
N HIS A 94 -1.28 6.98 0.17
CA HIS A 94 -0.91 7.03 -1.24
C HIS A 94 -1.06 8.43 -1.84
N ALA A 95 -0.26 8.75 -2.85
CA ALA A 95 -0.30 10.04 -3.54
C ALA A 95 -1.60 10.27 -4.36
N ASP A 96 -2.35 9.21 -4.63
CA ASP A 96 -3.60 9.20 -5.39
C ASP A 96 -4.87 9.05 -4.51
N MET A 97 -4.77 9.51 -3.26
CA MET A 97 -5.90 9.53 -2.31
C MET A 97 -6.35 10.95 -1.99
N TYR A 98 -7.65 11.14 -1.94
CA TYR A 98 -8.34 12.35 -1.45
C TYR A 98 -8.85 12.08 -0.04
N ALA A 99 -8.44 12.89 0.92
CA ALA A 99 -8.92 12.81 2.30
C ALA A 99 -10.30 13.46 2.42
N CYS A 100 -11.32 12.71 2.83
CA CYS A 100 -12.63 13.27 3.18
C CYS A 100 -12.58 13.98 4.54
N PRO A 101 -13.51 14.92 4.82
CA PRO A 101 -13.58 15.60 6.10
C PRO A 101 -13.66 14.64 7.28
N ASN A 102 -12.98 14.95 8.40
CA ASN A 102 -12.94 14.18 9.63
C ASN A 102 -12.31 12.78 9.54
N MET A 103 -11.73 12.39 8.40
CA MET A 103 -11.06 11.08 8.25
C MET A 103 -9.99 10.86 9.33
N ASP A 104 -9.18 11.88 9.61
CA ASP A 104 -8.16 11.87 10.65
C ASP A 104 -8.74 11.64 12.05
N THR A 105 -9.81 12.34 12.39
CA THR A 105 -10.48 12.25 13.69
C THR A 105 -11.06 10.86 13.93
N GLU A 106 -11.71 10.29 12.91
CA GLU A 106 -12.29 8.96 13.01
C GLU A 106 -11.23 7.85 13.10
N VAL A 107 -10.12 7.98 12.40
CA VAL A 107 -8.97 7.07 12.54
C VAL A 107 -8.35 7.20 13.94
N LEU A 108 -8.10 8.43 14.40
CA LEU A 108 -7.47 8.69 15.69
C LEU A 108 -8.33 8.30 16.89
N LYS A 109 -9.65 8.23 16.74
CA LYS A 109 -10.60 7.78 17.76
C LYS A 109 -10.34 6.33 18.18
N HIS A 110 -9.94 5.48 17.23
CA HIS A 110 -9.72 4.06 17.44
C HIS A 110 -8.24 3.68 17.58
N LEU A 111 -7.33 4.66 17.43
CA LEU A 111 -5.89 4.41 17.47
C LEU A 111 -5.36 4.43 18.90
N GLU A 112 -4.87 3.28 19.35
CA GLU A 112 -4.20 3.05 20.63
C GLU A 112 -2.87 2.30 20.40
N PRO A 113 -1.93 2.29 21.36
CA PRO A 113 -0.74 1.44 21.26
C PRO A 113 -1.13 -0.03 21.03
N GLY A 114 -0.46 -0.69 20.10
CA GLY A 114 -0.79 -2.06 19.71
C GLY A 114 -1.97 -2.19 18.73
N THR A 115 -2.47 -1.07 18.17
CA THR A 115 -3.49 -1.08 17.12
C THR A 115 -2.96 -0.48 15.82
N VAL A 116 -3.48 -0.95 14.69
CA VAL A 116 -3.35 -0.33 13.37
C VAL A 116 -4.74 -0.01 12.86
N VAL A 117 -4.99 1.23 12.47
CA VAL A 117 -6.33 1.69 12.09
C VAL A 117 -6.34 2.21 10.67
N SER A 118 -7.17 1.61 9.82
CA SER A 118 -7.39 2.00 8.42
C SER A 118 -8.61 2.87 8.27
N ALA A 119 -8.55 3.86 7.38
CA ALA A 119 -9.73 4.51 6.84
C ALA A 119 -10.36 3.64 5.73
N THR A 120 -11.66 3.80 5.52
CA THR A 120 -12.38 3.11 4.44
C THR A 120 -12.16 3.83 3.10
N ARG A 121 -11.85 3.05 2.09
CA ARG A 121 -11.67 3.54 0.72
C ARG A 121 -12.99 3.55 -0.04
N ILE A 122 -13.24 4.66 -0.74
CA ILE A 122 -14.21 4.75 -1.82
C ILE A 122 -13.39 4.73 -3.12
N GLU A 123 -13.69 3.82 -4.04
CA GLU A 123 -12.90 3.60 -5.26
C GLU A 123 -13.79 3.57 -6.50
N PRO A 124 -13.33 4.10 -7.65
CA PRO A 124 -13.98 3.82 -8.94
C PRO A 124 -13.85 2.32 -9.28
N PRO A 125 -14.73 1.75 -10.10
CA PRO A 125 -14.81 0.32 -10.35
C PRO A 125 -13.68 -0.20 -11.28
N LEU A 126 -12.44 0.00 -10.87
CA LEU A 126 -11.24 -0.54 -11.54
C LEU A 126 -10.92 -1.97 -11.06
N HIS A 127 -11.16 -2.25 -9.79
CA HIS A 127 -11.00 -3.57 -9.18
C HIS A 127 -12.36 -4.20 -8.89
N PRO A 128 -12.43 -5.53 -8.75
CA PRO A 128 -13.65 -6.18 -8.29
C PRO A 128 -14.16 -5.61 -6.97
N ASP A 129 -15.46 -5.72 -6.75
CA ASP A 129 -16.10 -5.39 -5.49
C ASP A 129 -15.57 -6.26 -4.34
N GLY A 130 -15.65 -5.72 -3.13
CA GLY A 130 -15.25 -6.41 -1.91
C GLY A 130 -15.76 -5.67 -0.67
N PRO A 131 -16.01 -6.39 0.43
CA PRO A 131 -16.58 -5.80 1.64
C PRO A 131 -15.61 -4.85 2.38
N GLU A 132 -14.33 -4.80 1.97
CA GLU A 132 -13.30 -3.93 2.56
C GLU A 132 -13.28 -2.51 1.99
N LYS A 133 -14.14 -2.21 1.03
CA LYS A 133 -14.21 -0.92 0.34
C LYS A 133 -15.60 -0.66 -0.21
N ILE A 134 -15.80 0.55 -0.72
CA ILE A 134 -17.05 0.97 -1.36
C ILE A 134 -16.73 1.33 -2.81
N LEU A 135 -17.41 0.69 -3.77
CA LEU A 135 -17.26 1.01 -5.19
C LEU A 135 -18.27 2.07 -5.62
N LEU A 136 -17.80 3.31 -5.76
CA LEU A 136 -18.56 4.44 -6.29
C LEU A 136 -17.65 5.27 -7.21
N ASP A 137 -18.18 5.69 -8.35
CA ASP A 137 -17.43 6.44 -9.36
C ASP A 137 -17.73 7.95 -9.24
N TYR A 138 -16.84 8.67 -8.57
CA TYR A 138 -16.82 10.14 -8.52
C TYR A 138 -15.73 10.75 -9.39
N GLY A 139 -15.24 10.00 -10.38
CA GLY A 139 -14.18 10.38 -11.29
C GLY A 139 -12.98 9.45 -11.22
N ILE A 140 -12.36 9.20 -12.37
CA ILE A 140 -11.18 8.33 -12.48
C ILE A 140 -9.87 9.11 -12.61
N GLU A 141 -9.96 10.44 -12.74
CA GLU A 141 -8.83 11.37 -12.80
C GLU A 141 -9.15 12.66 -12.02
N PRO A 142 -8.14 13.40 -11.49
CA PRO A 142 -8.37 14.62 -10.73
C PRO A 142 -9.19 15.70 -11.47
N GLU A 143 -9.08 15.73 -12.80
CA GLU A 143 -9.74 16.72 -13.65
C GLU A 143 -11.25 16.48 -13.81
N GLU A 144 -11.72 15.26 -13.60
CA GLU A 144 -13.14 14.88 -13.65
C GLU A 144 -13.73 14.56 -12.28
N PHE A 145 -12.94 14.71 -11.21
CA PHE A 145 -13.35 14.38 -9.86
C PHE A 145 -14.52 15.24 -9.38
N ASN A 146 -15.62 14.59 -9.03
CA ASN A 146 -16.83 15.23 -8.51
C ASN A 146 -16.81 15.26 -6.97
N GLU A 147 -16.06 16.24 -6.43
CA GLU A 147 -15.93 16.43 -4.99
C GLU A 147 -17.28 16.64 -4.30
N HIS A 148 -18.18 17.40 -4.92
CA HIS A 148 -19.48 17.71 -4.32
C HIS A 148 -20.33 16.44 -4.11
N GLU A 149 -20.44 15.60 -5.13
CA GLU A 149 -21.21 14.34 -5.02
C GLU A 149 -20.58 13.37 -4.01
N LEU A 150 -19.24 13.25 -4.01
CA LEU A 150 -18.55 12.45 -3.01
C LEU A 150 -18.89 12.92 -1.59
N LEU A 151 -18.74 14.22 -1.31
CA LEU A 151 -18.96 14.74 0.04
C LEU A 151 -20.43 14.66 0.46
N SER A 152 -21.37 14.89 -0.46
CA SER A 152 -22.81 14.68 -0.18
C SER A 152 -23.12 13.23 0.18
N TRP A 153 -22.55 12.29 -0.56
CA TRP A 153 -22.71 10.87 -0.24
C TRP A 153 -22.10 10.50 1.13
N VAL A 154 -20.92 11.04 1.45
CA VAL A 154 -20.28 10.80 2.75
C VAL A 154 -21.14 11.34 3.90
N GLU A 155 -21.72 12.55 3.76
CA GLU A 155 -22.62 13.12 4.74
C GLU A 155 -23.88 12.25 4.94
N GLU A 156 -24.52 11.83 3.85
CA GLU A 156 -25.72 10.96 3.88
C GLU A 156 -25.38 9.60 4.54
N TYR A 157 -24.31 8.96 4.15
CA TYR A 157 -23.85 7.71 4.74
C TYR A 157 -23.62 7.83 6.26
N LEU A 158 -22.95 8.90 6.70
CA LEU A 158 -22.65 9.13 8.11
C LEU A 158 -23.91 9.43 8.93
N GLU A 159 -24.90 10.08 8.34
CA GLU A 159 -26.20 10.32 9.00
C GLU A 159 -27.03 9.02 9.09
N ASP A 160 -27.08 8.25 8.02
CA ASP A 160 -27.85 7.00 7.97
C ASP A 160 -27.30 5.93 8.93
N THR A 161 -25.97 5.94 9.16
CA THR A 161 -25.28 4.96 10.01
C THR A 161 -24.92 5.50 11.40
N LYS A 162 -25.41 6.68 11.79
CA LYS A 162 -25.00 7.33 13.05
C LYS A 162 -25.33 6.54 14.31
N ASP A 163 -26.39 5.73 14.26
CA ASP A 163 -26.87 4.92 15.37
C ASP A 163 -26.36 3.47 15.31
N ASP A 164 -25.49 3.13 14.37
CA ASP A 164 -24.89 1.80 14.27
C ASP A 164 -24.00 1.54 15.49
N GLU A 165 -24.21 0.39 16.16
CA GLU A 165 -23.46 -0.01 17.35
C GLU A 165 -21.97 -0.27 17.03
N HIS A 166 -21.65 -0.62 15.77
CA HIS A 166 -20.32 -0.98 15.33
C HIS A 166 -19.87 -0.09 14.16
N ASP A 167 -18.98 0.85 14.46
CA ASP A 167 -18.35 1.75 13.48
C ASP A 167 -17.00 1.24 12.95
N THR A 168 -16.57 0.08 13.43
CA THR A 168 -15.32 -0.58 12.99
C THR A 168 -15.52 -2.05 12.68
N THR A 169 -14.67 -2.57 11.80
CA THR A 169 -14.49 -4.00 11.52
C THR A 169 -13.02 -4.38 11.63
N ASN A 170 -12.74 -5.66 11.79
CA ASN A 170 -11.38 -6.13 11.60
C ASN A 170 -11.03 -6.01 10.12
N GLY A 171 -9.92 -5.39 9.81
CA GLY A 171 -9.45 -5.21 8.44
C GLY A 171 -8.26 -4.28 8.37
N ILE A 172 -7.51 -4.36 7.30
CA ILE A 172 -6.40 -3.46 7.04
C ILE A 172 -6.15 -3.30 5.55
N PHE A 173 -6.06 -2.05 5.12
CA PHE A 173 -5.47 -1.65 3.85
C PHE A 173 -5.11 -0.16 3.91
N ALA A 174 -4.20 0.31 3.05
CA ALA A 174 -3.87 1.74 3.01
C ALA A 174 -5.12 2.60 2.65
N PRO A 175 -5.34 3.76 3.29
CA PRO A 175 -4.42 4.36 4.26
C PRO A 175 -4.61 3.78 5.67
N TRP A 176 -3.53 3.60 6.39
CA TRP A 176 -3.57 3.12 7.76
C TRP A 176 -2.61 3.88 8.67
N ALA A 177 -3.02 4.11 9.89
CA ALA A 177 -2.26 4.80 10.92
C ALA A 177 -1.79 3.84 12.01
N ILE A 178 -0.63 4.17 12.60
CA ILE A 178 0.00 3.42 13.67
C ILE A 178 0.84 4.37 14.53
N HIS A 179 1.12 4.02 15.78
CA HIS A 179 2.17 4.68 16.54
C HIS A 179 3.54 4.41 15.91
N LYS A 180 4.37 5.45 15.77
CA LYS A 180 5.70 5.37 15.15
C LYS A 180 6.58 4.32 15.81
N ASP A 181 6.59 4.29 17.14
CA ASP A 181 7.37 3.32 17.91
C ASP A 181 6.92 1.87 17.64
N ASP A 182 5.62 1.65 17.47
CA ASP A 182 5.06 0.35 17.11
C ASP A 182 5.52 -0.09 15.71
N PHE A 183 5.46 0.83 14.72
CA PHE A 183 5.97 0.57 13.37
C PHE A 183 7.45 0.20 13.37
N GLN A 184 8.26 0.97 14.13
CA GLN A 184 9.69 0.72 14.22
C GLN A 184 10.03 -0.57 14.99
N SER A 185 9.22 -0.93 16.01
CA SER A 185 9.43 -2.14 16.81
C SER A 185 9.32 -3.43 16.01
N ILE A 186 8.48 -3.46 14.97
CA ILE A 186 8.36 -4.60 14.05
C ILE A 186 9.36 -4.54 12.88
N GLY A 187 10.21 -3.50 12.82
CA GLY A 187 11.27 -3.33 11.83
C GLY A 187 10.81 -2.73 10.51
N GLY A 188 9.67 -2.02 10.46
CA GLY A 188 9.16 -1.37 9.25
C GLY A 188 8.84 -2.34 8.11
N HIS A 189 8.91 -1.87 6.87
CA HIS A 189 8.75 -2.73 5.69
C HIS A 189 10.02 -3.53 5.40
N ASP A 190 9.85 -4.75 4.85
CA ASP A 190 11.01 -5.58 4.48
C ASP A 190 11.55 -5.16 3.10
N PRO A 191 12.82 -4.69 3.01
CA PRO A 191 13.44 -4.27 1.76
C PRO A 191 13.53 -5.39 0.72
N LEU A 192 13.31 -6.66 1.12
CA LEU A 192 13.22 -7.81 0.22
C LEU A 192 12.20 -7.60 -0.91
N TYR A 193 11.18 -6.78 -0.67
CA TYR A 193 10.10 -6.50 -1.61
C TYR A 193 10.30 -5.21 -2.43
N ALA A 194 11.41 -4.52 -2.23
CA ALA A 194 11.69 -3.31 -3.00
C ALA A 194 11.77 -3.59 -4.52
N PRO A 195 11.30 -2.69 -5.37
CA PRO A 195 10.71 -1.38 -5.06
C PRO A 195 9.24 -1.45 -4.65
N GLN A 196 8.53 -2.57 -4.85
CA GLN A 196 7.10 -2.73 -4.56
C GLN A 196 6.61 -4.17 -4.73
N SER A 197 5.37 -4.42 -4.27
CA SER A 197 4.60 -5.67 -4.36
C SER A 197 4.93 -6.66 -3.26
N LYS A 198 3.89 -7.05 -2.49
CA LYS A 198 3.90 -7.96 -1.33
C LYS A 198 4.44 -7.35 -0.02
N GLU A 199 4.97 -6.14 -0.02
CA GLU A 199 5.41 -5.42 1.18
C GLU A 199 4.25 -5.23 2.16
N ASP A 200 3.06 -4.84 1.68
CA ASP A 200 1.86 -4.69 2.50
C ASP A 200 1.46 -6.02 3.15
N SER A 201 1.39 -7.09 2.36
CA SER A 201 1.02 -8.41 2.88
C SER A 201 2.04 -8.94 3.90
N ASP A 202 3.32 -8.63 3.71
CA ASP A 202 4.38 -8.99 4.63
C ASP A 202 4.25 -8.26 5.97
N ILE A 203 4.09 -6.93 5.94
CA ILE A 203 3.99 -6.15 7.16
C ILE A 203 2.69 -6.48 7.92
N PHE A 204 1.59 -6.72 7.22
CA PHE A 204 0.32 -7.12 7.84
C PHE A 204 0.41 -8.49 8.51
N ASN A 205 1.09 -9.47 7.90
CA ASN A 205 1.38 -10.74 8.55
C ASN A 205 2.19 -10.54 9.84
N ARG A 206 3.19 -9.65 9.82
CA ARG A 206 4.01 -9.37 11.00
C ARG A 206 3.24 -8.67 12.11
N PHE A 207 2.33 -7.74 11.77
CA PHE A 207 1.42 -7.15 12.75
C PHE A 207 0.57 -8.20 13.45
N VAL A 208 -0.07 -9.09 12.68
CA VAL A 208 -0.91 -10.17 13.24
C VAL A 208 -0.11 -11.08 14.15
N LEU A 209 1.11 -11.50 13.74
CA LEU A 209 1.97 -12.36 14.56
C LEU A 209 2.51 -11.66 15.81
N ALA A 210 2.68 -10.35 15.76
CA ALA A 210 3.08 -9.55 16.92
C ALA A 210 1.91 -9.22 17.86
N GLY A 211 0.67 -9.63 17.51
CA GLY A 211 -0.52 -9.44 18.34
C GLY A 211 -1.18 -8.07 18.21
N TYR A 212 -0.89 -7.33 17.14
CA TYR A 212 -1.58 -6.06 16.87
C TYR A 212 -3.04 -6.29 16.46
N GLU A 213 -3.93 -5.43 16.95
CA GLU A 213 -5.29 -5.32 16.43
C GLU A 213 -5.30 -4.52 15.13
N LEU A 214 -5.92 -5.08 14.10
CA LEU A 214 -6.10 -4.43 12.81
C LEU A 214 -7.56 -4.03 12.66
N LYS A 215 -7.83 -2.71 12.62
CA LYS A 215 -9.16 -2.13 12.59
C LYS A 215 -9.36 -1.31 11.33
N GLN A 216 -10.54 -1.39 10.73
CA GLN A 216 -10.99 -0.48 9.68
C GLN A 216 -12.16 0.33 10.21
N THR A 217 -12.09 1.67 10.17
CA THR A 217 -13.23 2.52 10.53
C THR A 217 -14.12 2.78 9.31
N TRP A 218 -15.43 2.61 9.49
CA TRP A 218 -16.46 2.91 8.48
C TRP A 218 -17.01 4.34 8.59
N ARG A 219 -16.33 5.19 9.34
CA ARG A 219 -16.69 6.61 9.50
C ARG A 219 -15.62 7.58 8.97
N GLY A 220 -14.41 7.11 8.72
CA GLY A 220 -13.31 7.86 8.14
C GLY A 220 -13.05 7.43 6.70
N PHE A 221 -13.24 8.32 5.71
CA PHE A 221 -13.21 7.98 4.29
C PHE A 221 -12.09 8.65 3.54
N VAL A 222 -11.58 7.94 2.53
CA VAL A 222 -10.74 8.49 1.46
C VAL A 222 -11.31 8.08 0.10
N TYR A 223 -11.21 8.97 -0.90
CA TYR A 223 -11.44 8.58 -2.28
C TYR A 223 -10.09 8.19 -2.90
N HIS A 224 -9.97 6.96 -3.37
CA HIS A 224 -8.73 6.41 -3.88
C HIS A 224 -8.86 6.11 -5.37
N MET A 225 -8.13 6.84 -6.21
CA MET A 225 -8.17 6.62 -7.66
C MET A 225 -7.55 5.29 -8.08
N THR A 226 -6.76 4.70 -7.20
CA THR A 226 -6.07 3.40 -7.30
C THR A 226 -5.16 3.25 -8.52
N CYS A 227 -4.04 2.57 -8.34
CA CYS A 227 -3.08 2.26 -9.40
C CYS A 227 -2.47 3.46 -10.17
N ARG A 228 -2.44 4.67 -9.61
CA ARG A 228 -1.87 5.87 -10.28
C ARG A 228 -0.35 5.96 -10.09
N GLY A 229 0.36 4.89 -10.36
CA GLY A 229 1.82 4.88 -10.34
C GLY A 229 2.45 5.41 -11.65
N SER A 230 3.72 5.80 -11.58
CA SER A 230 4.50 6.39 -12.69
C SER A 230 4.56 5.58 -13.99
N ARG A 231 4.23 4.29 -13.94
CA ARG A 231 4.19 3.40 -15.11
C ARG A 231 2.92 3.57 -15.96
N PHE A 232 1.90 4.25 -15.46
CA PHE A 232 0.60 4.41 -16.11
C PHE A 232 0.46 5.81 -16.71
N LYS A 233 1.25 6.11 -17.74
CA LYS A 233 1.30 7.45 -18.36
C LYS A 233 -0.04 7.89 -18.95
N ASP A 234 -0.85 6.94 -19.42
CA ASP A 234 -2.14 7.24 -20.07
C ASP A 234 -3.30 7.41 -19.07
N GLY A 235 -3.03 7.23 -17.75
CA GLY A 235 -4.06 7.28 -16.72
C GLY A 235 -5.09 6.15 -16.83
N ALA A 236 -6.24 6.32 -16.18
CA ALA A 236 -7.38 5.43 -16.34
C ALA A 236 -8.29 5.89 -17.47
N MET A 237 -9.04 4.95 -18.05
CA MET A 237 -9.99 5.21 -19.14
C MET A 237 -11.27 4.41 -18.90
N ARG A 238 -12.37 4.88 -19.48
CA ARG A 238 -13.64 4.12 -19.54
C ARG A 238 -13.83 3.55 -20.93
N ASN A 239 -14.28 2.31 -21.01
CA ASN A 239 -14.79 1.75 -22.28
C ASN A 239 -16.21 2.27 -22.57
N PRO A 240 -16.78 2.01 -23.77
CA PRO A 240 -18.14 2.44 -24.10
C PRO A 240 -19.25 1.91 -23.16
N ALA A 241 -18.97 0.84 -22.40
CA ALA A 241 -19.87 0.30 -21.38
C ALA A 241 -19.66 0.92 -19.99
N GLY A 242 -18.79 1.93 -19.87
CA GLY A 242 -18.50 2.62 -18.60
C GLY A 242 -17.51 1.90 -17.68
N GLN A 243 -16.98 0.76 -18.08
CA GLN A 243 -16.01 0.03 -17.26
C GLN A 243 -14.65 0.73 -17.25
N VAL A 244 -14.06 0.87 -16.05
CA VAL A 244 -12.77 1.50 -15.88
C VAL A 244 -11.64 0.49 -16.15
N PHE A 245 -10.62 0.92 -16.86
CA PHE A 245 -9.44 0.11 -17.14
C PHE A 245 -8.19 0.98 -17.31
N MET A 246 -7.01 0.38 -17.22
CA MET A 246 -5.72 1.02 -17.44
C MET A 246 -4.92 0.26 -18.49
N LYS A 247 -4.48 0.96 -19.54
CA LYS A 247 -3.56 0.39 -20.53
C LYS A 247 -2.22 0.03 -19.89
N ASN A 248 -1.61 -1.06 -20.34
CA ASN A 248 -0.29 -1.51 -19.91
C ASN A 248 -0.16 -1.74 -18.39
N ARG A 249 -1.28 -1.97 -17.69
CA ARG A 249 -1.27 -2.26 -16.26
C ARG A 249 -0.34 -3.44 -15.93
N GLU A 250 -0.30 -4.45 -16.79
CA GLU A 250 0.52 -5.64 -16.67
C GLU A 250 1.71 -5.59 -17.66
N SER A 251 2.57 -4.57 -17.51
CA SER A 251 3.81 -4.53 -18.30
C SER A 251 4.73 -5.70 -17.93
N SER A 252 5.61 -6.11 -18.86
CA SER A 252 6.59 -7.19 -18.61
C SER A 252 7.48 -6.91 -17.40
N GLU A 253 7.86 -5.66 -17.18
CA GLU A 253 8.65 -5.24 -16.02
C GLU A 253 7.89 -5.41 -14.71
N TRP A 254 6.60 -5.01 -14.71
CA TRP A 254 5.76 -5.18 -13.52
C TRP A 254 5.50 -6.66 -13.22
N LEU A 255 5.22 -7.46 -14.25
CA LEU A 255 5.05 -8.91 -14.08
C LEU A 255 6.30 -9.57 -13.52
N ALA A 256 7.48 -9.22 -14.03
CA ALA A 256 8.75 -9.72 -13.52
C ALA A 256 8.98 -9.31 -12.06
N GLN A 257 8.70 -8.04 -11.70
CA GLN A 257 8.80 -7.55 -10.33
C GLN A 257 7.82 -8.25 -9.40
N ASN A 258 6.56 -8.37 -9.81
CA ASN A 258 5.54 -9.04 -9.02
C ASN A 258 5.86 -10.53 -8.81
N LEU A 259 6.36 -11.20 -9.84
CA LEU A 259 6.81 -12.59 -9.74
C LEU A 259 7.97 -12.74 -8.74
N ARG A 260 8.99 -11.87 -8.81
CA ARG A 260 10.11 -11.85 -7.87
C ARG A 260 9.62 -11.69 -6.43
N SER A 261 8.77 -10.71 -6.17
CA SER A 261 8.23 -10.44 -4.84
C SER A 261 7.34 -11.59 -4.35
N THR A 262 6.54 -12.21 -5.24
CA THR A 262 5.75 -13.40 -4.91
C THR A 262 6.64 -14.58 -4.49
N ARG A 263 7.72 -14.86 -5.23
CA ARG A 263 8.69 -15.91 -4.87
C ARG A 263 9.37 -15.63 -3.53
N ASN A 264 9.77 -14.37 -3.29
CA ASN A 264 10.34 -13.95 -2.01
C ASN A 264 9.35 -14.12 -0.86
N PHE A 265 8.06 -13.81 -1.10
CA PHE A 265 7.01 -14.00 -0.11
C PHE A 265 6.84 -15.50 0.24
N ILE A 266 6.81 -16.39 -0.77
CA ILE A 266 6.72 -17.83 -0.56
C ILE A 266 7.94 -18.35 0.21
N ARG A 267 9.16 -17.92 -0.16
CA ARG A 267 10.38 -18.31 0.58
C ARG A 267 10.33 -17.90 2.04
N LYS A 268 9.84 -16.67 2.32
CA LYS A 268 9.74 -16.14 3.69
C LYS A 268 8.65 -16.85 4.49
N TRP A 269 7.45 -17.00 3.91
CA TRP A 269 6.24 -17.40 4.61
C TRP A 269 5.82 -18.86 4.39
N GLY A 270 6.32 -19.54 3.36
CA GLY A 270 5.95 -20.90 2.99
C GLY A 270 4.61 -21.04 2.29
N HIS A 271 3.99 -19.92 1.92
CA HIS A 271 2.70 -19.88 1.21
C HIS A 271 2.56 -18.62 0.37
N MET A 272 1.60 -18.61 -0.56
CA MET A 272 1.17 -17.38 -1.25
C MET A 272 0.40 -16.49 -0.29
N VAL A 273 0.32 -15.18 -0.62
CA VAL A 273 -0.52 -14.25 0.14
C VAL A 273 -1.94 -14.82 0.26
N LYS A 274 -2.44 -14.83 1.48
CA LYS A 274 -3.82 -15.22 1.82
C LYS A 274 -4.41 -14.20 2.77
N HIS A 275 -5.65 -13.86 2.54
CA HIS A 275 -6.45 -12.99 3.41
C HIS A 275 -7.93 -13.42 3.34
N ASP A 276 -8.71 -13.00 4.31
CA ASP A 276 -10.16 -13.10 4.28
C ASP A 276 -10.79 -11.97 3.43
N ASN A 277 -12.10 -11.88 3.45
CA ASN A 277 -12.84 -10.88 2.68
C ASN A 277 -12.58 -9.43 3.15
N MET A 278 -12.19 -9.25 4.42
CA MET A 278 -11.84 -7.95 5.00
C MET A 278 -10.34 -7.64 4.90
N MET A 279 -9.62 -8.35 4.05
CA MET A 279 -8.16 -8.23 3.86
C MET A 279 -7.32 -8.64 5.08
N MET A 280 -7.93 -9.27 6.11
CA MET A 280 -7.20 -9.78 7.26
C MET A 280 -6.28 -10.94 6.86
N PRO A 281 -5.00 -10.89 7.23
CA PRO A 281 -4.05 -11.95 6.89
C PRO A 281 -4.47 -13.32 7.41
N ILE A 282 -4.36 -14.32 6.55
CA ILE A 282 -4.42 -15.74 6.92
C ILE A 282 -3.02 -16.29 6.78
N ILE A 283 -2.40 -16.67 7.91
CA ILE A 283 -1.00 -17.09 7.98
C ILE A 283 -0.92 -18.58 8.30
N PRO A 284 -0.88 -19.46 7.27
CA PRO A 284 -0.65 -20.88 7.48
C PRO A 284 0.74 -21.15 8.07
N PRO A 285 0.93 -22.26 8.80
CA PRO A 285 2.25 -22.66 9.25
C PRO A 285 3.22 -22.84 8.07
N LYS A 286 4.45 -22.37 8.26
CA LYS A 286 5.55 -22.68 7.33
C LYS A 286 6.15 -24.03 7.71
N TYR A 287 6.25 -24.93 6.73
CA TYR A 287 6.90 -26.22 6.88
C TYR A 287 8.29 -26.20 6.24
N ASP A 288 9.22 -26.92 6.84
CA ASP A 288 10.51 -27.20 6.23
C ASP A 288 10.33 -28.39 5.27
N ILE A 289 10.39 -28.11 3.97
CA ILE A 289 10.09 -29.06 2.90
C ILE A 289 11.34 -29.29 2.06
N GLY A 290 11.65 -30.56 1.81
CA GLY A 290 12.62 -31.00 0.82
C GLY A 290 11.92 -31.70 -0.34
N PHE A 291 12.33 -31.42 -1.59
CA PHE A 291 11.89 -32.15 -2.77
C PHE A 291 12.98 -33.13 -3.25
N VAL A 292 12.54 -34.28 -3.66
CA VAL A 292 13.34 -35.20 -4.48
C VAL A 292 12.63 -35.29 -5.83
N VAL A 293 13.31 -34.91 -6.90
CA VAL A 293 12.73 -34.85 -8.26
C VAL A 293 13.48 -35.72 -9.23
N GLU A 294 12.75 -36.31 -10.17
CA GLU A 294 13.29 -37.15 -11.25
C GLU A 294 12.90 -36.53 -12.62
N ASN A 295 13.82 -36.57 -13.56
CA ASN A 295 13.62 -36.02 -14.92
C ASN A 295 13.12 -34.58 -14.93
N CYS A 296 13.61 -33.74 -14.02
CA CYS A 296 13.18 -32.38 -13.82
C CYS A 296 13.97 -31.40 -14.71
N ASP A 297 13.29 -30.53 -15.42
CA ASP A 297 13.92 -29.44 -16.18
C ASP A 297 14.13 -28.20 -15.34
N ASN A 298 14.88 -27.23 -15.90
CA ASN A 298 15.20 -25.98 -15.23
C ASN A 298 13.95 -25.13 -14.90
N ASN A 299 12.88 -25.26 -15.66
CA ASN A 299 11.66 -24.47 -15.40
C ASN A 299 10.95 -25.04 -14.17
N MET A 300 10.82 -26.37 -14.09
CA MET A 300 10.24 -27.02 -12.92
C MET A 300 11.06 -26.73 -11.65
N LEU A 301 12.40 -26.76 -11.72
CA LEU A 301 13.26 -26.41 -10.59
C LEU A 301 13.02 -24.99 -10.11
N LYS A 302 12.87 -24.03 -11.03
CA LYS A 302 12.55 -22.64 -10.69
C LYS A 302 11.17 -22.52 -10.02
N GLU A 303 10.19 -23.28 -10.46
CA GLU A 303 8.84 -23.26 -9.86
C GLU A 303 8.84 -23.87 -8.44
N LEU A 304 9.61 -24.92 -8.21
CA LEU A 304 9.69 -25.61 -6.91
C LEU A 304 10.54 -24.84 -5.88
N GLU A 305 11.59 -24.13 -6.32
CA GLU A 305 12.59 -23.50 -5.45
C GLU A 305 11.99 -22.64 -4.32
N PRO A 306 10.99 -21.76 -4.53
CA PRO A 306 10.51 -20.89 -3.45
C PRO A 306 9.72 -21.64 -2.36
N TRP A 307 9.33 -22.91 -2.59
CA TRP A 307 8.46 -23.68 -1.71
C TRP A 307 9.21 -24.59 -0.74
N CYS A 308 10.53 -24.68 -0.84
CA CYS A 308 11.29 -25.66 -0.10
C CYS A 308 12.65 -25.11 0.35
N SER A 309 13.25 -25.84 1.30
CA SER A 309 14.61 -25.55 1.77
C SER A 309 15.66 -26.28 0.92
N ASP A 310 15.32 -27.45 0.39
CA ASP A 310 16.23 -28.30 -0.38
C ASP A 310 15.53 -28.94 -1.58
N ILE A 311 16.26 -29.02 -2.71
CA ILE A 311 15.89 -29.84 -3.88
C ILE A 311 17.03 -30.77 -4.27
N TYR A 312 16.71 -32.02 -4.39
CA TYR A 312 17.61 -33.08 -4.82
C TYR A 312 17.06 -33.81 -6.05
N GLY A 313 17.91 -34.12 -7.01
CA GLY A 313 17.47 -34.89 -8.18
C GLY A 313 18.52 -35.14 -9.23
N ASP A 314 18.09 -35.82 -10.30
CA ASP A 314 18.82 -36.03 -11.53
C ASP A 314 18.32 -35.01 -12.60
N TRP A 315 19.03 -33.95 -12.79
CA TRP A 315 18.64 -33.00 -13.85
C TRP A 315 19.29 -33.33 -15.18
N VAL A 316 18.53 -33.07 -16.25
CA VAL A 316 19.00 -33.24 -17.62
C VAL A 316 20.20 -32.34 -17.88
N GLY A 317 21.38 -32.95 -18.12
CA GLY A 317 22.60 -32.22 -18.46
C GLY A 317 23.82 -32.52 -17.60
N HIS A 318 23.70 -33.18 -16.48
CA HIS A 318 24.84 -33.65 -15.68
C HIS A 318 25.20 -35.11 -15.96
N LYS A 319 26.41 -35.30 -16.52
CA LYS A 319 26.99 -36.64 -16.67
C LYS A 319 27.50 -37.10 -15.30
N GLY A 320 26.69 -37.81 -14.52
CA GLY A 320 27.10 -38.41 -13.26
C GLY A 320 25.93 -39.10 -12.58
N PHE A 321 26.12 -40.35 -12.16
CA PHE A 321 25.18 -41.06 -11.29
C PHE A 321 25.30 -40.47 -9.87
N GLY A 322 24.41 -39.55 -9.56
CA GLY A 322 24.33 -38.95 -8.22
C GLY A 322 23.19 -37.95 -8.13
N VAL A 323 22.48 -37.96 -7.02
CA VAL A 323 21.48 -36.95 -6.69
C VAL A 323 22.23 -35.63 -6.45
N ASN A 324 21.95 -34.62 -7.26
CA ASN A 324 22.53 -33.30 -7.14
C ASN A 324 21.64 -32.41 -6.27
N LYS A 325 22.28 -31.59 -5.45
CA LYS A 325 21.59 -30.55 -4.70
C LYS A 325 21.45 -29.32 -5.59
N TYR A 326 20.24 -28.76 -5.70
CA TYR A 326 19.96 -27.54 -6.44
C TYR A 326 20.01 -26.29 -5.54
N ILE A 327 19.46 -26.38 -4.32
CA ILE A 327 19.52 -25.37 -3.25
C ILE A 327 19.82 -26.01 -1.91
#